data_30ef3a5921ace02e94467d8dcd104997
#
_entry.id   30ef3a5921ace02e94467d8dcd104997
#
_cell.length_a   1.000
_cell.length_b   1.000
_cell.length_c   1.000
_cell.angle_alpha   90.00
_cell.angle_beta   90.00
_cell.angle_gamma   90.00
#
_symmetry.space_group_name_H-M   'P 1'
#
loop_
_entity.id
_entity.type
_entity.pdbx_description
1 polymer ?
#
loop_
_entity_poly.entity_id
_entity_poly.type
_entity_poly.pdbx_seq_one_letter_code
_entity_poly.pdbx_strand_id
1 'polypeptide(L)'
;PYYNPHIGRPFETPDEGNYEQPEHPMIGVDRHFAVAGELQRAFPDVPMVGTGYSWLQIYGPNAGAANIEDGNITYFGMGRNALAYPDFARDILSKGVLDELRVCKTLTYCTFLMRQKNNPLGQYPTGCPPFDKAGYGPIMKEARAAQRAAKASPQPTSK
;
A
#
# COMPACT_ATOMS: atom_id res chain seq x y z
N PRO A 1 18.53 -1.23 15.09
CA PRO A 1 17.79 -0.35 14.21
C PRO A 1 16.58 -1.11 13.68
N TYR A 2 15.37 -0.63 13.96
CA TYR A 2 14.17 -1.22 13.40
C TYR A 2 14.12 -0.85 11.92
N TYR A 3 14.36 -1.83 11.07
CA TYR A 3 14.07 -1.71 9.67
C TYR A 3 12.54 -1.61 9.52
N ASN A 4 12.03 -0.43 9.22
CA ASN A 4 10.62 -0.26 8.91
C ASN A 4 10.43 -0.37 7.39
N PRO A 5 9.91 -1.51 6.88
CA PRO A 5 9.72 -1.70 5.45
C PRO A 5 8.54 -0.91 4.90
N HIS A 6 7.81 -0.17 5.75
CA HIS A 6 6.70 0.65 5.28
C HIS A 6 7.22 1.87 4.54
N ILE A 7 6.94 1.93 3.25
CA ILE A 7 7.00 3.19 2.52
C ILE A 7 5.94 4.10 3.11
N GLY A 8 6.38 5.28 3.52
CA GLY A 8 5.55 6.26 4.15
C GLY A 8 4.30 6.62 3.38
N ARG A 9 3.35 7.14 4.07
CA ARG A 9 2.10 7.62 3.52
C ARG A 9 2.29 9.06 3.09
N PRO A 10 1.85 9.45 1.90
CA PRO A 10 1.91 10.85 1.49
C PRO A 10 0.96 11.75 2.31
N PHE A 11 -0.04 11.13 2.98
CA PHE A 11 -1.01 11.83 3.83
C PHE A 11 -1.27 11.01 5.08
N GLU A 12 -1.20 11.64 6.24
CA GLU A 12 -1.72 11.08 7.48
C GLU A 12 -3.25 11.01 7.39
N THR A 13 -3.82 9.84 7.64
CA THR A 13 -5.23 9.79 7.95
C THR A 13 -5.40 10.13 9.42
N PRO A 14 -6.26 11.10 9.78
CA PRO A 14 -6.47 11.55 11.17
C PRO A 14 -6.83 10.41 12.14
N ASP A 15 -7.27 9.29 11.61
CA ASP A 15 -7.79 8.14 12.36
C ASP A 15 -6.73 7.12 12.80
N GLU A 16 -5.47 7.24 12.37
CA GLU A 16 -4.46 6.20 12.59
C GLU A 16 -3.39 6.53 13.66
N GLY A 17 -3.60 7.58 14.42
CA GLY A 17 -2.67 8.03 15.45
C GLY A 17 -1.48 8.82 14.88
N ASN A 18 -0.71 9.43 15.77
CA ASN A 18 0.39 10.36 15.46
C ASN A 18 1.67 9.62 15.01
N TYR A 19 1.56 8.71 14.02
CA TYR A 19 2.77 8.15 13.44
C TYR A 19 3.36 9.13 12.43
N GLU A 20 4.34 9.86 12.87
CA GLU A 20 5.15 10.70 12.00
C GLU A 20 6.19 9.85 11.28
N GLN A 21 6.26 9.99 9.97
CA GLN A 21 7.26 9.30 9.17
C GLN A 21 8.64 9.90 9.47
N PRO A 22 9.65 9.10 9.85
CA PRO A 22 10.98 9.62 10.17
C PRO A 22 11.72 10.16 8.94
N GLU A 23 11.23 9.89 7.73
CA GLU A 23 11.88 10.25 6.47
C GLU A 23 10.87 10.49 5.35
N HIS A 24 11.30 11.22 4.33
CA HIS A 24 10.45 11.41 3.15
C HIS A 24 10.16 10.08 2.46
N PRO A 25 8.91 9.79 2.01
CA PRO A 25 8.53 8.51 1.41
C PRO A 25 9.40 8.04 0.24
N MET A 26 9.97 8.96 -0.54
CA MET A 26 10.90 8.61 -1.63
C MET A 26 12.18 7.94 -1.13
N ILE A 27 12.67 8.30 0.04
CA ILE A 27 13.82 7.62 0.67
C ILE A 27 13.44 6.17 0.99
N GLY A 28 12.21 5.94 1.47
CA GLY A 28 11.69 4.59 1.68
C GLY A 28 11.55 3.79 0.39
N VAL A 29 11.12 4.41 -0.71
CA VAL A 29 11.06 3.77 -2.04
C VAL A 29 12.45 3.37 -2.52
N ASP A 30 13.42 4.29 -2.47
CA ASP A 30 14.81 4.04 -2.85
C ASP A 30 15.41 2.88 -2.05
N ARG A 31 15.21 2.89 -0.72
CA ARG A 31 15.64 1.78 0.15
C ARG A 31 15.01 0.45 -0.25
N HIS A 32 13.74 0.41 -0.61
CA HIS A 32 13.11 -0.82 -1.09
C HIS A 32 13.78 -1.35 -2.36
N PHE A 33 14.14 -0.47 -3.29
CA PHE A 33 14.83 -0.85 -4.52
C PHE A 33 16.25 -1.36 -4.22
N ALA A 34 17.00 -0.65 -3.37
CA ALA A 34 18.34 -1.05 -2.96
C ALA A 34 18.35 -2.44 -2.30
N VAL A 35 17.47 -2.66 -1.32
CA VAL A 35 17.38 -3.96 -0.62
C VAL A 35 16.92 -5.08 -1.53
N ALA A 36 15.95 -4.83 -2.41
CA ALA A 36 15.52 -5.82 -3.39
C ALA A 36 16.69 -6.21 -4.32
N GLY A 37 17.45 -5.23 -4.80
CA GLY A 37 18.62 -5.47 -5.63
C GLY A 37 19.75 -6.24 -4.91
N GLU A 38 20.03 -5.93 -3.64
CA GLU A 38 20.98 -6.70 -2.83
C GLU A 38 20.54 -8.15 -2.67
N LEU A 39 19.27 -8.39 -2.38
CA LEU A 39 18.72 -9.73 -2.23
C LEU A 39 18.72 -10.50 -3.56
N GLN A 40 18.34 -9.85 -4.67
CA GLN A 40 18.35 -10.51 -5.99
C GLN A 40 19.77 -10.91 -6.40
N ARG A 41 20.77 -10.08 -6.13
CA ARG A 41 22.17 -10.42 -6.41
C ARG A 41 22.70 -11.53 -5.49
N ALA A 42 22.25 -11.56 -4.24
CA ALA A 42 22.64 -12.64 -3.31
C ALA A 42 21.97 -13.97 -3.64
N PHE A 43 20.79 -13.94 -4.25
CA PHE A 43 20.02 -15.13 -4.62
C PHE A 43 19.55 -15.05 -6.08
N PRO A 44 20.47 -15.14 -7.06
CA PRO A 44 20.16 -14.91 -8.48
C PRO A 44 19.17 -15.91 -9.07
N ASP A 45 19.13 -17.12 -8.55
CA ASP A 45 18.23 -18.19 -9.01
C ASP A 45 16.82 -18.13 -8.40
N VAL A 46 16.60 -17.22 -7.44
CA VAL A 46 15.29 -17.02 -6.82
C VAL A 46 14.58 -15.84 -7.46
N PRO A 47 13.47 -16.06 -8.18
CA PRO A 47 12.71 -14.96 -8.77
C PRO A 47 12.17 -14.00 -7.69
N MET A 48 12.47 -12.72 -7.81
CA MET A 48 12.08 -11.71 -6.84
C MET A 48 11.08 -10.71 -7.41
N VAL A 49 10.02 -10.45 -6.66
CA VAL A 49 9.04 -9.39 -6.98
C VAL A 49 9.42 -8.11 -6.24
N GLY A 50 9.83 -7.10 -6.97
CA GLY A 50 10.08 -5.77 -6.42
C GLY A 50 8.80 -5.09 -5.98
N THR A 51 8.85 -4.29 -4.91
CA THR A 51 7.71 -3.57 -4.33
C THR A 51 8.03 -2.10 -4.12
N GLY A 52 7.03 -1.32 -3.69
CA GLY A 52 7.21 0.12 -3.49
C GLY A 52 6.67 1.00 -4.61
N TYR A 53 6.44 0.46 -5.76
CA TYR A 53 6.08 1.18 -6.99
C TYR A 53 4.70 1.86 -6.95
N SER A 54 3.76 1.40 -6.12
CA SER A 54 2.45 2.05 -5.99
C SER A 54 2.57 3.53 -5.57
N TRP A 55 3.62 3.89 -4.84
CA TRP A 55 3.87 5.27 -4.45
C TRP A 55 4.25 6.16 -5.63
N LEU A 56 4.90 5.60 -6.64
CA LEU A 56 5.30 6.30 -7.88
C LEU A 56 4.13 6.48 -8.85
N GLN A 57 2.94 5.94 -8.55
CA GLN A 57 1.73 6.09 -9.35
C GLN A 57 1.95 5.65 -10.81
N ILE A 58 1.71 6.55 -11.76
CA ILE A 58 1.87 6.28 -13.21
C ILE A 58 3.31 6.01 -13.63
N TYR A 59 4.30 6.46 -12.84
CA TYR A 59 5.72 6.21 -13.10
C TYR A 59 6.22 4.87 -12.56
N GLY A 60 5.38 4.15 -11.80
CA GLY A 60 5.72 2.84 -11.25
C GLY A 60 6.23 1.84 -12.29
N PRO A 61 5.56 1.66 -13.45
CA PRO A 61 6.02 0.76 -14.51
C PRO A 61 7.40 1.13 -15.06
N ASN A 62 7.71 2.41 -15.26
CA ASN A 62 9.00 2.87 -15.77
C ASN A 62 10.13 2.52 -14.78
N ALA A 63 9.93 2.81 -13.49
CA ALA A 63 10.89 2.44 -12.46
C ALA A 63 11.01 0.91 -12.30
N GLY A 64 9.90 0.19 -12.47
CA GLY A 64 9.90 -1.28 -12.47
C GLY A 64 10.71 -1.85 -13.63
N ALA A 65 10.54 -1.32 -14.85
CA ALA A 65 11.31 -1.73 -16.02
C ALA A 65 12.80 -1.50 -15.81
N ALA A 66 13.20 -0.31 -15.36
CA ALA A 66 14.59 0.00 -15.05
C ALA A 66 15.20 -0.97 -14.03
N ASN A 67 14.48 -1.27 -12.93
CA ASN A 67 14.98 -2.23 -11.93
C ASN A 67 15.08 -3.67 -12.46
N ILE A 68 14.25 -4.07 -13.44
CA ILE A 68 14.38 -5.35 -14.12
C ILE A 68 15.60 -5.34 -15.03
N GLU A 69 15.80 -4.30 -15.83
CA GLU A 69 16.95 -4.13 -16.73
C GLU A 69 18.28 -4.13 -15.97
N ASP A 70 18.31 -3.50 -14.79
CA ASP A 70 19.47 -3.44 -13.90
C ASP A 70 19.70 -4.76 -13.11
N GLY A 71 18.84 -5.76 -13.26
CA GLY A 71 18.94 -7.04 -12.55
C GLY A 71 18.65 -6.92 -11.03
N ASN A 72 17.99 -5.86 -10.60
CA ASN A 72 17.62 -5.65 -9.21
C ASN A 72 16.39 -6.44 -8.77
N ILE A 73 15.55 -6.86 -9.72
CA ILE A 73 14.34 -7.67 -9.50
C ILE A 73 14.05 -8.52 -10.72
N THR A 74 13.29 -9.61 -10.54
CA THR A 74 12.79 -10.41 -11.66
C THR A 74 11.45 -9.90 -12.16
N TYR A 75 10.57 -9.50 -11.25
CA TYR A 75 9.21 -9.05 -11.55
C TYR A 75 8.89 -7.74 -10.83
N PHE A 76 8.12 -6.92 -11.51
CA PHE A 76 7.57 -5.68 -10.97
C PHE A 76 6.21 -5.91 -10.30
N GLY A 77 5.99 -5.33 -9.11
CA GLY A 77 4.75 -5.49 -8.34
C GLY A 77 4.18 -4.18 -7.78
N MET A 78 2.88 -3.98 -7.94
CA MET A 78 2.13 -2.82 -7.42
C MET A 78 1.00 -3.27 -6.47
N GLY A 79 1.34 -3.66 -5.22
CA GLY A 79 0.39 -4.25 -4.29
C GLY A 79 -0.91 -3.47 -4.09
N ARG A 80 -0.85 -2.19 -3.69
CA ARG A 80 -2.05 -1.37 -3.45
C ARG A 80 -2.83 -1.06 -4.72
N ASN A 81 -2.15 -1.08 -5.86
CA ASN A 81 -2.79 -0.85 -7.15
C ASN A 81 -3.76 -1.99 -7.50
N ALA A 82 -3.51 -3.21 -7.04
CA ALA A 82 -4.42 -4.33 -7.21
C ALA A 82 -5.81 -4.08 -6.63
N LEU A 83 -5.93 -3.25 -5.59
CA LEU A 83 -7.21 -2.87 -4.98
C LEU A 83 -7.86 -1.66 -5.66
N ALA A 84 -7.06 -0.72 -6.16
CA ALA A 84 -7.56 0.50 -6.79
C ALA A 84 -7.82 0.32 -8.29
N TYR A 85 -6.98 -0.49 -8.95
CA TYR A 85 -6.93 -0.66 -10.39
C TYR A 85 -6.59 -2.13 -10.74
N PRO A 86 -7.51 -3.08 -10.53
CA PRO A 86 -7.26 -4.51 -10.75
C PRO A 86 -6.73 -4.85 -12.15
N ASP A 87 -7.14 -4.07 -13.14
CA ASP A 87 -6.75 -4.27 -14.55
C ASP A 87 -5.37 -3.70 -14.91
N PHE A 88 -4.61 -3.16 -13.94
CA PHE A 88 -3.39 -2.41 -14.22
C PHE A 88 -2.37 -3.20 -15.05
N ALA A 89 -2.19 -4.48 -14.78
CA ALA A 89 -1.26 -5.33 -15.51
C ALA A 89 -1.68 -5.50 -16.98
N ARG A 90 -2.98 -5.74 -17.22
CA ARG A 90 -3.53 -5.82 -18.58
C ARG A 90 -3.31 -4.51 -19.35
N ASP A 91 -3.55 -3.38 -18.70
CA ASP A 91 -3.43 -2.08 -19.34
C ASP A 91 -1.95 -1.73 -19.63
N ILE A 92 -1.02 -2.10 -18.77
CA ILE A 92 0.42 -1.99 -19.08
C ILE A 92 0.78 -2.84 -20.31
N LEU A 93 0.36 -4.12 -20.34
CA LEU A 93 0.70 -5.03 -21.44
C LEU A 93 0.06 -4.62 -22.78
N SER A 94 -1.14 -4.04 -22.76
CA SER A 94 -1.87 -3.69 -23.98
C SER A 94 -1.65 -2.27 -24.45
N LYS A 95 -1.39 -1.31 -23.54
CA LYS A 95 -1.32 0.13 -23.81
C LYS A 95 0.05 0.72 -23.51
N GLY A 96 0.91 0.03 -22.78
CA GLY A 96 2.22 0.51 -22.31
C GLY A 96 2.14 1.56 -21.18
N VAL A 97 0.94 1.96 -20.74
CA VAL A 97 0.73 3.03 -19.76
C VAL A 97 -0.39 2.68 -18.80
N LEU A 98 -0.35 3.29 -17.60
CA LEU A 98 -1.44 3.27 -16.63
C LEU A 98 -2.40 4.45 -16.86
N ASP A 99 -3.67 4.23 -16.55
CA ASP A 99 -4.66 5.31 -16.46
C ASP A 99 -4.44 6.10 -15.17
N GLU A 100 -4.05 7.37 -15.31
CA GLU A 100 -3.76 8.26 -14.19
C GLU A 100 -4.95 8.43 -13.24
N LEU A 101 -6.17 8.38 -13.75
CA LEU A 101 -7.39 8.55 -12.94
C LEU A 101 -7.72 7.31 -12.10
N ARG A 102 -7.18 6.15 -12.46
CA ARG A 102 -7.44 4.86 -11.80
C ARG A 102 -6.30 4.41 -10.89
N VAL A 103 -5.09 4.90 -11.10
CA VAL A 103 -3.92 4.47 -10.35
C VAL A 103 -4.04 4.82 -8.86
N CYS A 104 -3.59 3.93 -7.98
CA CYS A 104 -3.62 4.12 -6.54
C CYS A 104 -2.96 5.44 -6.12
N LYS A 105 -3.69 6.28 -5.39
CA LYS A 105 -3.20 7.56 -4.83
C LYS A 105 -2.56 7.41 -3.44
N THR A 106 -2.33 6.20 -3.00
CA THR A 106 -1.68 5.85 -1.72
C THR A 106 -2.31 6.46 -0.46
N LEU A 107 -3.62 6.70 -0.50
CA LEU A 107 -4.40 7.32 0.58
C LEU A 107 -4.62 6.40 1.80
N THR A 108 -4.20 5.14 1.72
CA THR A 108 -4.21 4.13 2.80
C THR A 108 -5.58 3.72 3.36
N TYR A 109 -6.70 4.09 2.76
CA TYR A 109 -8.02 3.63 3.20
C TYR A 109 -8.17 2.10 3.22
N CYS A 110 -7.56 1.39 2.28
CA CYS A 110 -7.49 -0.07 2.29
C CYS A 110 -6.78 -0.60 3.54
N THR A 111 -5.65 0.01 3.92
CA THR A 111 -4.91 -0.35 5.14
C THR A 111 -5.71 -0.05 6.40
N PHE A 112 -6.47 1.06 6.41
CA PHE A 112 -7.38 1.36 7.51
C PHE A 112 -8.39 0.23 7.70
N LEU A 113 -9.08 -0.20 6.64
CA LEU A 113 -10.05 -1.31 6.72
C LEU A 113 -9.41 -2.61 7.22
N MET A 114 -8.24 -2.95 6.68
CA MET A 114 -7.50 -4.15 7.07
C MET A 114 -7.12 -4.18 8.56
N ARG A 115 -6.82 -3.03 9.14
CA ARG A 115 -6.36 -2.91 10.53
C ARG A 115 -7.48 -2.77 11.55
N GLN A 116 -8.72 -2.52 11.12
CA GLN A 116 -9.85 -2.38 12.05
C GLN A 116 -10.28 -3.75 12.58
N LYS A 117 -10.19 -3.91 13.90
CA LYS A 117 -10.53 -5.16 14.62
C LYS A 117 -11.94 -5.15 15.21
N ASN A 118 -12.66 -4.02 15.13
CA ASN A 118 -13.98 -3.84 15.72
C ASN A 118 -15.09 -4.42 14.81
N ASN A 119 -14.88 -5.64 14.34
CA ASN A 119 -15.77 -6.40 13.49
C ASN A 119 -15.81 -7.84 14.00
N PRO A 120 -16.97 -8.52 14.04
CA PRO A 120 -17.08 -9.91 14.48
C PRO A 120 -16.16 -10.90 13.75
N LEU A 121 -15.79 -10.61 12.52
CA LEU A 121 -14.87 -11.42 11.71
C LEU A 121 -13.38 -11.09 11.95
N GLY A 122 -13.07 -10.17 12.87
CA GLY A 122 -11.70 -9.77 13.20
C GLY A 122 -11.07 -8.72 12.29
N GLN A 123 -11.65 -8.49 11.10
CA GLN A 123 -11.25 -7.40 10.18
C GLN A 123 -12.39 -7.06 9.22
N TYR A 124 -12.36 -5.88 8.64
CA TYR A 124 -13.31 -5.49 7.60
C TYR A 124 -12.86 -6.00 6.22
N PRO A 125 -13.81 -6.27 5.30
CA PRO A 125 -13.48 -6.51 3.90
C PRO A 125 -12.62 -5.35 3.34
N THR A 126 -11.52 -5.69 2.67
CA THR A 126 -10.52 -4.72 2.24
C THR A 126 -10.59 -4.48 0.75
N GLY A 127 -10.75 -3.22 0.37
CA GLY A 127 -10.75 -2.73 -1.00
C GLY A 127 -10.41 -1.26 -1.05
N CYS A 128 -10.75 -0.57 -2.14
CA CYS A 128 -10.42 0.82 -2.35
C CYS A 128 -11.66 1.74 -2.30
N PRO A 129 -12.05 2.29 -1.14
CA PRO A 129 -13.22 3.17 -1.03
C PRO A 129 -13.20 4.39 -1.97
N PRO A 130 -12.06 5.03 -2.27
CA PRO A 130 -12.02 6.14 -3.22
C PRO A 130 -12.43 5.76 -4.65
N PHE A 131 -12.08 4.55 -5.11
CA PHE A 131 -12.37 4.09 -6.47
C PHE A 131 -13.62 3.21 -6.56
N ASP A 132 -13.95 2.49 -5.50
CA ASP A 132 -15.19 1.73 -5.39
C ASP A 132 -16.03 2.26 -4.22
N LYS A 133 -16.67 3.40 -4.45
CA LYS A 133 -17.52 4.07 -3.46
C LYS A 133 -18.78 3.28 -3.14
N ALA A 134 -19.32 2.55 -4.12
CA ALA A 134 -20.55 1.78 -3.93
C ALA A 134 -20.29 0.54 -3.05
N GLY A 135 -19.21 -0.20 -3.32
CA GLY A 135 -18.87 -1.40 -2.57
C GLY A 135 -18.26 -1.10 -1.20
N TYR A 136 -17.24 -0.23 -1.15
CA TYR A 136 -16.45 -0.02 0.08
C TYR A 136 -16.78 1.26 0.85
N GLY A 137 -17.56 2.16 0.29
CA GLY A 137 -18.00 3.38 1.01
C GLY A 137 -18.80 3.09 2.27
N PRO A 138 -19.85 2.24 2.20
CA PRO A 138 -20.63 1.81 3.38
C PRO A 138 -19.77 1.12 4.43
N ILE A 139 -18.89 0.21 4.01
CA ILE A 139 -17.97 -0.52 4.90
C ILE A 139 -17.03 0.44 5.63
N MET A 140 -16.47 1.42 4.92
CA MET A 140 -15.62 2.45 5.52
C MET A 140 -16.37 3.28 6.56
N LYS A 141 -17.63 3.65 6.29
CA LYS A 141 -18.49 4.40 7.22
C LYS A 141 -18.75 3.60 8.50
N GLU A 142 -19.06 2.32 8.36
CA GLU A 142 -19.26 1.39 9.46
C GLU A 142 -17.98 1.23 10.31
N ALA A 143 -16.85 0.95 9.67
CA ALA A 143 -15.57 0.76 10.34
C ALA A 143 -15.15 2.01 11.15
N ARG A 144 -15.36 3.20 10.60
CA ARG A 144 -15.12 4.47 11.31
C ARG A 144 -16.06 4.68 12.49
N ALA A 145 -17.33 4.33 12.35
CA ALA A 145 -18.29 4.42 13.45
C ALA A 145 -17.91 3.47 14.59
N ALA A 146 -17.57 2.21 14.27
CA ALA A 146 -17.12 1.23 15.25
C ALA A 146 -15.83 1.67 15.97
N GLN A 147 -14.87 2.23 15.24
CA GLN A 147 -13.64 2.75 15.84
C GLN A 147 -13.91 3.91 16.82
N ARG A 148 -14.80 4.85 16.47
CA ARG A 148 -15.19 5.95 17.37
C ARG A 148 -15.88 5.45 18.62
N ALA A 149 -16.80 4.50 18.49
CA ALA A 149 -17.48 3.87 19.61
C ALA A 149 -16.48 3.17 20.56
N ALA A 150 -15.52 2.42 20.01
CA ALA A 150 -14.48 1.77 20.79
C ALA A 150 -13.57 2.75 21.54
N LYS A 151 -13.24 3.90 20.92
CA LYS A 151 -12.46 4.98 21.58
C LYS A 151 -13.25 5.72 22.66
N ALA A 152 -14.57 5.79 22.55
CA ALA A 152 -15.44 6.43 23.53
C ALA A 152 -15.76 5.54 24.75
N SER A 153 -15.55 4.22 24.64
CA SER A 153 -15.75 3.29 25.75
C SER A 153 -14.58 3.42 26.73
N PRO A 154 -14.84 3.51 28.06
CA PRO A 154 -13.77 3.54 29.06
C PRO A 154 -12.90 2.29 28.93
N GLN A 155 -11.60 2.46 28.79
CA GLN A 155 -10.67 1.32 28.84
C GLN A 155 -10.75 0.70 30.24
N PRO A 156 -10.86 -0.64 30.39
CA PRO A 156 -10.72 -1.28 31.67
C PRO A 156 -9.34 -0.92 32.22
N THR A 157 -9.31 -0.24 33.37
CA THR A 157 -8.07 0.03 34.10
C THR A 157 -7.42 -1.31 34.41
N SER A 158 -6.32 -1.60 33.72
CA SER A 158 -5.46 -2.74 34.07
C SER A 158 -4.92 -2.49 35.50
N LYS A 159 -5.40 -3.30 36.46
CA LYS A 159 -4.77 -3.43 37.75
C LYS A 159 -3.55 -4.33 37.65
#